data_9e56643dea3833c087c355d1ce55b042
#
_entry.id   9e56643dea3833c087c355d1ce55b042
#
_cell.length_a   1.000
_cell.length_b   1.000
_cell.length_c   1.000
_cell.angle_alpha   90.00
_cell.angle_beta   90.00
_cell.angle_gamma   90.00
#
_symmetry.space_group_name_H-M   'P 1'
#
loop_
_entity.id
_entity.type
_entity.pdbx_description
1 polymer ?
#
loop_
_entity_poly.entity_id
_entity_poly.type
_entity_poly.pdbx_seq_one_letter_code
_entity_poly.pdbx_strand_id
1 'polypeptide(L)'
;MTDVSDILESPLFLGTSAEVLRDFLSVAPNKMRHYAPGDIIARRGEACRSVSMIASGVAEAFMVNPEGKELKMDELRATDILAPAFIYASVNTFPVTVMAKTPCEILVINRDAFLTFMQRSPEVLRNFLRIISDRSLFLAKKVDEFALQSLRSRVLKYLQTSGRLDNVQAAALRMGVQRPSLSRVLSELVAEGRVVRQGNVYILCEGS
;
A
#
# COMPACT_ATOMS: atom_id res chain seq x y z
N MET A 1 0.43 -12.76 26.90
CA MET A 1 1.86 -12.62 26.49
C MET A 1 1.96 -13.20 25.10
N THR A 2 2.19 -12.39 24.09
CA THR A 2 2.43 -12.88 22.73
C THR A 2 3.67 -13.73 22.75
N ASP A 3 3.57 -14.99 22.34
CA ASP A 3 4.68 -15.92 22.30
C ASP A 3 5.59 -15.58 21.10
N VAL A 4 6.88 -15.90 21.20
CA VAL A 4 7.84 -15.80 20.08
C VAL A 4 7.35 -16.63 18.86
N SER A 5 6.59 -17.70 19.09
CA SER A 5 5.95 -18.50 18.05
C SER A 5 5.02 -17.69 17.14
N ASP A 6 4.21 -16.78 17.71
CA ASP A 6 3.29 -15.95 16.92
C ASP A 6 4.06 -14.96 16.03
N ILE A 7 5.20 -14.47 16.54
CA ILE A 7 6.09 -13.56 15.82
C ILE A 7 6.82 -14.27 14.68
N LEU A 8 7.17 -15.55 14.87
CA LEU A 8 7.85 -16.37 13.85
C LEU A 8 6.99 -16.65 12.61
N GLU A 9 5.66 -16.61 12.74
CA GLU A 9 4.75 -16.74 11.60
C GLU A 9 4.80 -15.52 10.65
N SER A 10 5.43 -14.42 11.10
CA SER A 10 5.59 -13.25 10.24
C SER A 10 6.44 -13.56 9.02
N PRO A 11 6.01 -13.09 7.82
CA PRO A 11 6.81 -13.15 6.61
C PRO A 11 8.24 -12.60 6.79
N LEU A 12 8.45 -11.69 7.76
CA LEU A 12 9.74 -11.13 8.08
C LEU A 12 10.74 -12.18 8.60
N PHE A 13 10.26 -13.11 9.44
CA PHE A 13 11.10 -14.11 10.10
C PHE A 13 11.03 -15.50 9.46
N LEU A 14 10.42 -15.61 8.30
CA LEU A 14 10.31 -16.86 7.56
C LEU A 14 11.70 -17.48 7.30
N GLY A 15 11.89 -18.72 7.73
CA GLY A 15 13.18 -19.44 7.63
C GLY A 15 14.17 -19.12 8.77
N THR A 16 13.81 -18.29 9.73
CA THR A 16 14.58 -18.02 10.94
C THR A 16 14.19 -19.02 12.04
N SER A 17 15.17 -19.57 12.77
CA SER A 17 14.85 -20.46 13.89
C SER A 17 14.33 -19.66 15.09
N ALA A 18 13.49 -20.32 15.91
CA ALA A 18 12.96 -19.72 17.13
C ALA A 18 14.06 -19.34 18.13
N GLU A 19 15.15 -20.09 18.14
CA GLU A 19 16.32 -19.84 18.99
C GLU A 19 17.00 -18.51 18.58
N VAL A 20 17.33 -18.34 17.30
CA VAL A 20 17.97 -17.13 16.77
C VAL A 20 17.11 -15.90 17.01
N LEU A 21 15.79 -15.99 16.83
CA LEU A 21 14.89 -14.86 17.10
C LEU A 21 14.80 -14.56 18.61
N ARG A 22 14.75 -15.59 19.44
CA ARG A 22 14.69 -15.43 20.90
C ARG A 22 15.97 -14.80 21.43
N ASP A 23 17.13 -15.24 20.96
CA ASP A 23 18.42 -14.66 21.30
C ASP A 23 18.51 -13.19 20.88
N PHE A 24 18.08 -12.87 19.66
CA PHE A 24 18.02 -11.49 19.21
C PHE A 24 17.14 -10.62 20.11
N LEU A 25 15.90 -11.05 20.39
CA LEU A 25 14.97 -10.28 21.21
C LEU A 25 15.42 -10.17 22.67
N SER A 26 16.25 -11.08 23.16
CA SER A 26 16.79 -11.02 24.53
C SER A 26 17.82 -9.90 24.72
N VAL A 27 18.56 -9.54 23.68
CA VAL A 27 19.65 -8.52 23.73
C VAL A 27 19.29 -7.22 23.03
N ALA A 28 18.44 -7.25 22.02
CA ALA A 28 18.00 -6.05 21.28
C ALA A 28 17.06 -5.20 22.14
N PRO A 29 17.23 -3.86 22.16
CA PRO A 29 16.24 -2.99 22.78
C PRO A 29 14.88 -3.14 22.08
N ASN A 30 13.94 -3.77 22.76
CA ASN A 30 12.58 -3.97 22.27
C ASN A 30 11.57 -3.81 23.41
N LYS A 31 10.32 -3.62 23.04
CA LYS A 31 9.19 -3.57 23.98
C LYS A 31 7.88 -3.97 23.32
N MET A 32 7.01 -4.61 24.07
CA MET A 32 5.62 -4.78 23.72
C MET A 32 4.82 -3.55 24.16
N ARG A 33 3.99 -3.01 23.27
CA ARG A 33 3.03 -1.92 23.56
C ARG A 33 1.62 -2.44 23.34
N HIS A 34 0.72 -2.04 24.22
CA HIS A 34 -0.69 -2.41 24.18
C HIS A 34 -1.51 -1.15 23.85
N TYR A 35 -2.49 -1.32 22.98
CA TYR A 35 -3.38 -0.26 22.53
C TYR A 35 -4.83 -0.74 22.62
N ALA A 36 -5.70 0.08 23.20
CA ALA A 36 -7.15 -0.13 23.16
C ALA A 36 -7.72 0.28 21.79
N PRO A 37 -8.90 -0.24 21.42
CA PRO A 37 -9.60 0.22 20.23
C PRO A 37 -9.78 1.75 20.25
N GLY A 38 -9.42 2.40 19.14
CA GLY A 38 -9.43 3.86 19.01
C GLY A 38 -8.12 4.55 19.39
N ASP A 39 -7.17 3.86 20.02
CA ASP A 39 -5.88 4.45 20.34
C ASP A 39 -5.04 4.67 19.06
N ILE A 40 -4.33 5.79 19.02
CA ILE A 40 -3.40 6.09 17.95
C ILE A 40 -2.07 5.36 18.21
N ILE A 41 -1.71 4.46 17.31
CA ILE A 41 -0.45 3.71 17.35
C ILE A 41 0.69 4.57 16.81
N ALA A 42 0.44 5.30 15.70
CA ALA A 42 1.40 6.22 15.10
C ALA A 42 0.65 7.35 14.37
N ARG A 43 1.16 8.59 14.45
CA ARG A 43 0.59 9.73 13.73
C ARG A 43 1.35 9.99 12.44
N ARG A 44 0.64 10.44 11.42
CA ARG A 44 1.26 10.97 10.20
C ARG A 44 2.29 12.05 10.54
N GLY A 45 3.49 11.95 9.96
CA GLY A 45 4.59 12.90 10.19
C GLY A 45 5.46 12.59 11.42
N GLU A 46 5.04 11.71 12.33
CA GLU A 46 5.90 11.24 13.42
C GLU A 46 7.11 10.44 12.89
N ALA A 47 8.24 10.55 13.56
CA ALA A 47 9.46 9.86 13.15
C ALA A 47 9.33 8.33 13.31
N CYS A 48 9.64 7.60 12.25
CA CYS A 48 9.65 6.14 12.19
C CYS A 48 11.02 5.61 12.67
N ARG A 49 11.24 5.60 14.00
CA ARG A 49 12.55 5.28 14.62
C ARG A 49 12.70 3.81 15.03
N SER A 50 11.69 2.99 14.82
CA SER A 50 11.65 1.61 15.26
C SER A 50 10.96 0.74 14.22
N VAL A 51 11.30 -0.53 14.20
CA VAL A 51 10.50 -1.55 13.52
C VAL A 51 9.33 -1.86 14.44
N SER A 52 8.13 -1.56 13.99
CA SER A 52 6.89 -1.83 14.73
C SER A 52 6.08 -2.88 13.99
N MET A 53 5.82 -4.01 14.62
CA MET A 53 5.07 -5.13 14.07
C MET A 53 3.83 -5.38 14.91
N ILE A 54 2.70 -5.61 14.26
CA ILE A 54 1.48 -6.04 14.96
C ILE A 54 1.69 -7.49 15.39
N ALA A 55 1.76 -7.71 16.70
CA ALA A 55 1.86 -9.05 17.27
C ALA A 55 0.45 -9.67 17.42
N SER A 56 -0.55 -8.86 17.77
CA SER A 56 -1.96 -9.28 17.80
C SER A 56 -2.90 -8.12 17.53
N GLY A 57 -4.11 -8.40 17.05
CA GLY A 57 -5.14 -7.41 16.76
C GLY A 57 -5.17 -6.92 15.32
N VAL A 58 -5.97 -5.88 15.10
CA VAL A 58 -6.19 -5.23 13.80
C VAL A 58 -6.06 -3.73 13.97
N ALA A 59 -5.30 -3.08 13.10
CA ALA A 59 -5.17 -1.63 13.03
C ALA A 59 -5.61 -1.10 11.66
N GLU A 60 -6.02 0.15 11.60
CA GLU A 60 -6.37 0.84 10.36
C GLU A 60 -5.42 2.00 10.10
N ALA A 61 -4.95 2.07 8.86
CA ALA A 61 -4.15 3.17 8.37
C ALA A 61 -5.04 4.13 7.57
N PHE A 62 -5.02 5.42 7.90
CA PHE A 62 -5.85 6.42 7.24
C PHE A 62 -5.13 7.76 7.05
N MET A 63 -5.63 8.53 6.11
CA MET A 63 -5.26 9.93 5.90
C MET A 63 -6.47 10.80 6.15
N VAL A 64 -6.23 12.00 6.65
CA VAL A 64 -7.27 13.04 6.76
C VAL A 64 -7.04 14.02 5.62
N ASN A 65 -8.07 14.27 4.81
CA ASN A 65 -8.00 15.28 3.76
C ASN A 65 -8.12 16.71 4.36
N PRO A 66 -7.87 17.78 3.60
CA PRO A 66 -8.00 19.17 4.08
C PRO A 66 -9.41 19.53 4.60
N GLU A 67 -10.43 18.78 4.19
CA GLU A 67 -11.83 18.97 4.58
C GLU A 67 -12.17 18.21 5.88
N GLY A 68 -11.17 17.54 6.51
CA GLY A 68 -11.35 16.76 7.73
C GLY A 68 -11.94 15.36 7.53
N LYS A 69 -12.14 14.92 6.28
CA LYS A 69 -12.66 13.57 5.98
C LYS A 69 -11.55 12.53 6.03
N GLU A 70 -11.79 11.46 6.77
CA GLU A 70 -10.89 10.32 6.83
C GLU A 70 -10.99 9.47 5.57
N LEU A 71 -9.84 9.14 5.01
CA LEU A 71 -9.70 8.20 3.90
C LEU A 71 -8.92 6.98 4.39
N LYS A 72 -9.61 5.86 4.51
CA LYS A 72 -8.97 4.56 4.82
C LYS A 72 -8.02 4.17 3.69
N MET A 73 -6.77 3.95 4.04
CA MET A 73 -5.70 3.56 3.12
C MET A 73 -5.45 2.07 3.14
N ASP A 74 -5.46 1.46 4.34
CA ASP A 74 -5.13 0.06 4.52
C ASP A 74 -5.68 -0.49 5.83
N GLU A 75 -5.74 -1.82 5.95
CA GLU A 75 -6.02 -2.53 7.18
C GLU A 75 -4.83 -3.46 7.47
N LEU A 76 -4.26 -3.32 8.65
CA LEU A 76 -3.07 -4.03 9.10
C LEU A 76 -3.46 -5.06 10.15
N ARG A 77 -2.88 -6.24 10.07
CA ARG A 77 -3.21 -7.39 10.91
C ARG A 77 -1.97 -7.94 11.60
N ALA A 78 -2.15 -8.92 12.47
CA ALA A 78 -1.04 -9.65 13.07
C ALA A 78 -0.01 -10.05 12.00
N THR A 79 1.27 -9.91 12.33
CA THR A 79 2.47 -10.10 11.51
C THR A 79 2.83 -8.96 10.53
N ASP A 80 1.94 -7.98 10.32
CA ASP A 80 2.25 -6.82 9.48
C ASP A 80 3.21 -5.85 10.17
N ILE A 81 4.11 -5.27 9.39
CA ILE A 81 5.04 -4.22 9.82
C ILE A 81 4.46 -2.85 9.46
N LEU A 82 4.46 -1.93 10.41
CA LEU A 82 4.03 -0.56 10.19
C LEU A 82 5.07 0.19 9.37
N ALA A 83 4.63 0.76 8.24
CA ALA A 83 5.43 1.62 7.37
C ALA A 83 6.86 1.10 7.06
N PRO A 84 7.06 -0.17 6.64
CA PRO A 84 8.38 -0.78 6.52
C PRO A 84 9.32 -0.02 5.57
N ALA A 85 8.80 0.58 4.50
CA ALA A 85 9.58 1.35 3.53
C ALA A 85 10.13 2.67 4.10
N PHE A 86 9.61 3.15 5.24
CA PHE A 86 9.97 4.44 5.82
C PHE A 86 10.97 4.32 6.97
N ILE A 87 11.22 3.12 7.49
CA ILE A 87 12.11 2.90 8.64
C ILE A 87 13.53 3.37 8.35
N TYR A 88 14.05 3.09 7.14
CA TYR A 88 15.39 3.46 6.69
C TYR A 88 15.38 4.50 5.56
N ALA A 89 14.24 5.14 5.29
CA ALA A 89 14.17 6.20 4.29
C ALA A 89 14.91 7.46 4.75
N SER A 90 15.38 8.27 3.81
CA SER A 90 15.99 9.59 4.10
C SER A 90 14.99 10.51 4.82
N VAL A 91 13.71 10.44 4.48
CA VAL A 91 12.60 11.05 5.22
C VAL A 91 11.86 9.93 5.93
N ASN A 92 12.25 9.66 7.18
CA ASN A 92 11.78 8.52 7.96
C ASN A 92 10.58 8.90 8.85
N THR A 93 9.48 9.32 8.24
CA THR A 93 8.24 9.67 8.95
C THR A 93 7.08 8.77 8.51
N PHE A 94 6.12 8.53 9.42
CA PHE A 94 4.91 7.79 9.07
C PHE A 94 4.11 8.54 8.01
N PRO A 95 3.79 7.91 6.87
CA PRO A 95 3.07 8.55 5.77
C PRO A 95 1.58 8.74 6.07
N VAL A 96 1.04 7.96 6.99
CA VAL A 96 -0.38 7.90 7.38
C VAL A 96 -0.50 7.78 8.91
N THR A 97 -1.68 8.08 9.43
CA THR A 97 -2.00 7.77 10.83
C THR A 97 -2.46 6.31 10.93
N VAL A 98 -2.01 5.62 11.97
CA VAL A 98 -2.39 4.23 12.27
C VAL A 98 -3.10 4.21 13.62
N MET A 99 -4.29 3.63 13.67
CA MET A 99 -5.16 3.53 14.85
C MET A 99 -5.55 2.07 15.10
N ALA A 100 -5.59 1.68 16.34
CA ALA A 100 -6.06 0.36 16.75
C ALA A 100 -7.57 0.24 16.47
N LYS A 101 -7.98 -0.77 15.70
CA LYS A 101 -9.39 -1.10 15.45
C LYS A 101 -9.93 -2.08 16.48
N THR A 102 -9.10 -2.99 16.91
CA THR A 102 -9.34 -3.94 18.02
C THR A 102 -8.24 -3.73 19.07
N PRO A 103 -8.29 -4.37 20.22
CA PRO A 103 -7.13 -4.42 21.11
C PRO A 103 -5.91 -4.91 20.32
N CYS A 104 -4.81 -4.15 20.37
CA CYS A 104 -3.58 -4.44 19.62
C CYS A 104 -2.38 -4.57 20.54
N GLU A 105 -1.54 -5.55 20.26
CA GLU A 105 -0.19 -5.66 20.80
C GLU A 105 0.82 -5.36 19.67
N ILE A 106 1.73 -4.43 19.92
CA ILE A 106 2.73 -4.00 18.94
C ILE A 106 4.13 -4.30 19.50
N LEU A 107 4.86 -5.16 18.82
CA LEU A 107 6.28 -5.36 19.10
C LEU A 107 7.06 -4.23 18.45
N VAL A 108 7.76 -3.45 19.28
CA VAL A 108 8.57 -2.31 18.86
C VAL A 108 10.04 -2.65 19.08
N ILE A 109 10.82 -2.75 18.01
CA ILE A 109 12.24 -3.09 18.04
C ILE A 109 13.05 -1.87 17.60
N ASN A 110 14.15 -1.59 18.28
CA ASN A 110 15.09 -0.53 17.88
C ASN A 110 15.61 -0.79 16.44
N ARG A 111 15.53 0.21 15.56
CA ARG A 111 15.88 0.04 14.13
C ARG A 111 17.34 -0.32 13.90
N ASP A 112 18.27 0.23 14.72
CA ASP A 112 19.71 0.00 14.53
C ASP A 112 20.11 -1.40 15.00
N ALA A 113 19.49 -1.88 16.11
CA ALA A 113 19.61 -3.26 16.54
C ALA A 113 19.02 -4.23 15.50
N PHE A 114 17.87 -3.88 14.90
CA PHE A 114 17.28 -4.68 13.83
C PHE A 114 18.15 -4.69 12.57
N LEU A 115 18.76 -3.56 12.20
CA LEU A 115 19.72 -3.50 11.09
C LEU A 115 20.92 -4.42 11.32
N THR A 116 21.48 -4.41 12.54
CA THR A 116 22.56 -5.31 12.92
C THR A 116 22.14 -6.79 12.84
N PHE A 117 20.89 -7.09 13.23
CA PHE A 117 20.34 -8.43 13.11
C PHE A 117 20.21 -8.87 11.64
N MET A 118 19.68 -8.01 10.77
CA MET A 118 19.58 -8.29 9.34
C MET A 118 20.95 -8.57 8.69
N GLN A 119 22.00 -7.84 9.10
CA GLN A 119 23.36 -8.06 8.61
C GLN A 119 23.91 -9.44 8.97
N ARG A 120 23.45 -10.03 10.07
CA ARG A 120 23.84 -11.36 10.55
C ARG A 120 22.88 -12.49 10.14
N SER A 121 21.72 -12.14 9.60
CA SER A 121 20.67 -13.07 9.20
C SER A 121 20.22 -12.78 7.77
N PRO A 122 20.88 -13.38 6.76
CA PRO A 122 20.56 -13.15 5.34
C PRO A 122 19.09 -13.45 4.99
N GLU A 123 18.47 -14.39 5.69
CA GLU A 123 17.04 -14.73 5.52
C GLU A 123 16.17 -13.53 5.90
N VAL A 124 16.39 -12.95 7.07
CA VAL A 124 15.63 -11.78 7.56
C VAL A 124 15.84 -10.58 6.64
N LEU A 125 17.07 -10.34 6.20
CA LEU A 125 17.36 -9.28 5.23
C LEU A 125 16.60 -9.48 3.93
N ARG A 126 16.64 -10.69 3.37
CA ARG A 126 15.91 -11.03 2.13
C ARG A 126 14.41 -10.84 2.29
N ASN A 127 13.85 -11.28 3.40
CA ASN A 127 12.44 -11.15 3.69
C ASN A 127 12.03 -9.68 3.85
N PHE A 128 12.82 -8.89 4.56
CA PHE A 128 12.58 -7.44 4.71
C PHE A 128 12.61 -6.72 3.36
N LEU A 129 13.60 -7.01 2.50
CA LEU A 129 13.66 -6.45 1.14
C LEU A 129 12.45 -6.87 0.30
N ARG A 130 12.01 -8.13 0.43
CA ARG A 130 10.80 -8.62 -0.27
C ARG A 130 9.57 -7.84 0.18
N ILE A 131 9.36 -7.64 1.48
CA ILE A 131 8.23 -6.88 2.03
C ILE A 131 8.20 -5.47 1.45
N ILE A 132 9.35 -4.78 1.37
CA ILE A 132 9.45 -3.43 0.79
C ILE A 132 9.16 -3.47 -0.72
N SER A 133 9.72 -4.43 -1.44
CA SER A 133 9.54 -4.58 -2.89
C SER A 133 8.08 -4.86 -3.25
N ASP A 134 7.43 -5.76 -2.52
CA ASP A 134 6.02 -6.10 -2.73
C ASP A 134 5.12 -4.89 -2.45
N ARG A 135 5.45 -4.10 -1.42
CA ARG A 135 4.74 -2.85 -1.13
C ARG A 135 4.92 -1.82 -2.25
N SER A 136 6.11 -1.70 -2.81
CA SER A 136 6.38 -0.83 -3.95
C SER A 136 5.60 -1.26 -5.20
N LEU A 137 5.54 -2.55 -5.49
CA LEU A 137 4.72 -3.11 -6.57
C LEU A 137 3.23 -2.85 -6.37
N PHE A 138 2.74 -3.02 -5.13
CA PHE A 138 1.35 -2.72 -4.79
C PHE A 138 1.02 -1.25 -5.04
N LEU A 139 1.88 -0.32 -4.60
CA LEU A 139 1.69 1.11 -4.82
C LEU A 139 1.73 1.48 -6.31
N ALA A 140 2.66 0.91 -7.07
CA ALA A 140 2.74 1.13 -8.52
C ALA A 140 1.44 0.69 -9.22
N LYS A 141 0.90 -0.50 -8.88
CA LYS A 141 -0.39 -0.98 -9.40
C LYS A 141 -1.54 -0.03 -9.05
N LYS A 142 -1.57 0.48 -7.80
CA LYS A 142 -2.59 1.45 -7.37
C LYS A 142 -2.52 2.75 -8.16
N VAL A 143 -1.32 3.26 -8.41
CA VAL A 143 -1.13 4.46 -9.26
C VAL A 143 -1.65 4.21 -10.68
N ASP A 144 -1.35 3.06 -11.27
CA ASP A 144 -1.86 2.68 -12.59
C ASP A 144 -3.39 2.59 -12.61
N GLU A 145 -4.01 1.94 -11.60
CA GLU A 145 -5.46 1.86 -11.47
C GLU A 145 -6.11 3.26 -11.40
N PHE A 146 -5.56 4.17 -10.57
CA PHE A 146 -6.05 5.54 -10.48
C PHE A 146 -5.89 6.31 -11.79
N ALA A 147 -4.75 6.15 -12.46
CA ALA A 147 -4.49 6.80 -13.75
C ALA A 147 -5.48 6.32 -14.82
N LEU A 148 -5.76 5.02 -14.88
CA LEU A 148 -6.72 4.44 -15.82
C LEU A 148 -8.15 4.86 -15.50
N GLN A 149 -8.57 4.90 -14.25
CA GLN A 149 -9.90 5.40 -13.86
C GLN A 149 -10.08 6.87 -14.25
N SER A 150 -9.08 7.72 -14.01
CA SER A 150 -9.09 9.12 -14.42
C SER A 150 -9.16 9.25 -15.95
N LEU A 151 -8.41 8.45 -16.71
CA LEU A 151 -8.47 8.42 -18.15
C LEU A 151 -9.83 7.95 -18.66
N ARG A 152 -10.40 6.91 -18.06
CA ARG A 152 -11.73 6.41 -18.37
C ARG A 152 -12.80 7.51 -18.23
N SER A 153 -12.80 8.22 -17.11
CA SER A 153 -13.74 9.33 -16.90
C SER A 153 -13.57 10.45 -17.95
N ARG A 154 -12.32 10.77 -18.32
CA ARG A 154 -12.02 11.75 -19.37
C ARG A 154 -12.48 11.29 -20.76
N VAL A 155 -12.33 10.01 -21.08
CA VAL A 155 -12.81 9.42 -22.35
C VAL A 155 -14.33 9.49 -22.43
N LEU A 156 -15.04 9.10 -21.38
CA LEU A 156 -16.50 9.19 -21.35
C LEU A 156 -16.99 10.63 -21.50
N LYS A 157 -16.39 11.58 -20.77
CA LYS A 157 -16.72 12.99 -20.88
C LYS A 157 -16.42 13.55 -22.28
N TYR A 158 -15.31 13.14 -22.89
CA TYR A 158 -14.97 13.51 -24.26
C TYR A 158 -16.04 13.02 -25.26
N LEU A 159 -16.43 11.74 -25.15
CA LEU A 159 -17.47 11.16 -26.01
C LEU A 159 -18.84 11.82 -25.80
N GLN A 160 -19.19 12.19 -24.55
CA GLN A 160 -20.42 12.94 -24.25
C GLN A 160 -20.45 14.31 -24.93
N THR A 161 -19.29 14.99 -24.95
CA THR A 161 -19.21 16.37 -25.48
C THR A 161 -19.02 16.38 -26.99
N SER A 162 -18.21 15.46 -27.54
CA SER A 162 -17.82 15.41 -28.96
C SER A 162 -18.68 14.48 -29.83
N GLY A 163 -19.55 13.67 -29.18
CA GLY A 163 -20.39 12.66 -29.80
C GLY A 163 -19.64 11.42 -30.29
N ARG A 164 -18.41 11.55 -30.71
CA ARG A 164 -17.60 10.46 -31.26
C ARG A 164 -16.10 10.67 -31.08
N LEU A 165 -15.32 9.58 -31.14
CA LEU A 165 -13.86 9.58 -31.20
C LEU A 165 -13.43 8.75 -32.41
N ASP A 166 -12.90 9.43 -33.44
CA ASP A 166 -12.52 8.86 -34.74
C ASP A 166 -11.00 8.72 -34.92
N ASN A 167 -10.20 9.45 -34.15
CA ASN A 167 -8.74 9.38 -34.18
C ASN A 167 -8.16 9.19 -32.77
N VAL A 168 -7.82 7.93 -32.47
CA VAL A 168 -7.26 7.55 -31.15
C VAL A 168 -5.93 8.25 -30.89
N GLN A 169 -5.07 8.48 -31.94
CA GLN A 169 -3.79 9.13 -31.74
C GLN A 169 -3.97 10.61 -31.37
N ALA A 170 -4.84 11.32 -32.07
CA ALA A 170 -5.13 12.72 -31.79
C ALA A 170 -5.83 12.89 -30.43
N ALA A 171 -6.74 11.99 -30.10
CA ALA A 171 -7.40 11.98 -28.79
C ALA A 171 -6.41 11.69 -27.64
N ALA A 172 -5.48 10.74 -27.80
CA ALA A 172 -4.43 10.46 -26.85
C ALA A 172 -3.54 11.67 -26.58
N LEU A 173 -3.11 12.35 -27.66
CA LEU A 173 -2.31 13.58 -27.56
C LEU A 173 -3.09 14.70 -26.82
N ARG A 174 -4.37 14.89 -27.14
CA ARG A 174 -5.24 15.90 -26.51
C ARG A 174 -5.49 15.59 -25.01
N MET A 175 -5.54 14.30 -24.64
CA MET A 175 -5.71 13.85 -23.28
C MET A 175 -4.37 13.73 -22.51
N GLY A 176 -3.23 14.04 -23.12
CA GLY A 176 -1.91 13.95 -22.49
C GLY A 176 -1.53 12.53 -22.06
N VAL A 177 -1.94 11.51 -22.84
CA VAL A 177 -1.68 10.11 -22.54
C VAL A 177 -1.08 9.39 -23.75
N GLN A 178 -0.45 8.25 -23.51
CA GLN A 178 0.05 7.41 -24.58
C GLN A 178 -1.11 6.68 -25.28
N ARG A 179 -1.00 6.52 -26.61
CA ARG A 179 -2.00 5.82 -27.43
C ARG A 179 -2.37 4.41 -26.89
N PRO A 180 -1.41 3.55 -26.48
CA PRO A 180 -1.74 2.24 -25.93
C PRO A 180 -2.66 2.31 -24.71
N SER A 181 -2.45 3.25 -23.79
CA SER A 181 -3.28 3.45 -22.60
C SER A 181 -4.72 3.84 -22.97
N LEU A 182 -4.88 4.77 -23.93
CA LEU A 182 -6.20 5.16 -24.43
C LEU A 182 -6.89 3.99 -25.14
N SER A 183 -6.16 3.24 -25.98
CA SER A 183 -6.71 2.07 -26.69
C SER A 183 -7.19 0.99 -25.74
N ARG A 184 -6.48 0.75 -24.63
CA ARG A 184 -6.88 -0.19 -23.59
C ARG A 184 -8.19 0.23 -22.94
N VAL A 185 -8.30 1.48 -22.50
CA VAL A 185 -9.53 2.01 -21.88
C VAL A 185 -10.72 1.97 -22.86
N LEU A 186 -10.53 2.31 -24.14
CA LEU A 186 -11.57 2.19 -25.14
C LEU A 186 -12.04 0.74 -25.33
N SER A 187 -11.11 -0.22 -25.34
CA SER A 187 -11.45 -1.65 -25.45
C SER A 187 -12.23 -2.15 -24.22
N GLU A 188 -11.86 -1.72 -23.02
CA GLU A 188 -12.57 -2.03 -21.78
C GLU A 188 -14.00 -1.46 -21.80
N LEU A 189 -14.17 -0.19 -22.22
CA LEU A 189 -15.48 0.45 -22.36
C LEU A 189 -16.36 -0.23 -23.40
N VAL A 190 -15.77 -0.75 -24.48
CA VAL A 190 -16.50 -1.55 -25.50
C VAL A 190 -16.93 -2.90 -24.92
N ALA A 191 -16.05 -3.59 -24.21
CA ALA A 191 -16.35 -4.86 -23.56
C ALA A 191 -17.49 -4.75 -22.52
N GLU A 192 -17.58 -3.61 -21.84
CA GLU A 192 -18.65 -3.31 -20.88
C GLU A 192 -19.96 -2.82 -21.54
N GLY A 193 -19.98 -2.68 -22.85
CA GLY A 193 -21.18 -2.19 -23.58
C GLY A 193 -21.47 -0.70 -23.38
N ARG A 194 -20.54 0.08 -22.83
CA ARG A 194 -20.70 1.54 -22.64
C ARG A 194 -20.33 2.35 -23.86
N VAL A 195 -19.51 1.78 -24.71
CA VAL A 195 -19.04 2.39 -25.96
C VAL A 195 -19.19 1.36 -27.07
N VAL A 196 -19.68 1.77 -28.23
CA VAL A 196 -19.70 0.96 -29.44
C VAL A 196 -18.56 1.38 -30.35
N ARG A 197 -17.87 0.39 -30.92
CA ARG A 197 -16.88 0.62 -31.96
C ARG A 197 -17.50 0.32 -33.34
N GLN A 198 -17.52 1.32 -34.22
CA GLN A 198 -17.92 1.21 -35.62
C GLN A 198 -16.72 1.53 -36.53
N GLY A 199 -16.03 0.49 -37.01
CA GLY A 199 -14.77 0.65 -37.72
C GLY A 199 -13.69 1.28 -36.84
N ASN A 200 -13.29 2.52 -37.16
CA ASN A 200 -12.33 3.29 -36.39
C ASN A 200 -12.96 4.34 -35.47
N VAL A 201 -14.27 4.38 -35.38
CA VAL A 201 -15.02 5.38 -34.60
C VAL A 201 -15.57 4.72 -33.33
N TYR A 202 -15.44 5.42 -32.20
CA TYR A 202 -16.01 5.04 -30.92
C TYR A 202 -17.11 6.04 -30.55
N ILE A 203 -18.27 5.52 -30.10
CA ILE A 203 -19.49 6.28 -29.80
C ILE A 203 -20.06 5.77 -28.48
N LEU A 204 -20.61 6.67 -27.65
CA LEU A 204 -21.35 6.23 -26.43
C LEU A 204 -22.59 5.43 -26.82
N CYS A 205 -22.88 4.37 -26.04
CA CYS A 205 -24.17 3.72 -26.11
C CYS A 205 -25.22 4.66 -25.53
N GLU A 206 -26.29 4.94 -26.28
CA GLU A 206 -27.47 5.64 -25.77
C GLU A 206 -28.19 4.73 -24.76
N GLY A 207 -28.26 5.14 -23.49
CA GLY A 207 -29.08 4.45 -22.49
C GLY A 207 -28.34 3.90 -21.25
N SER A 208 -27.38 4.63 -20.72
CA SER A 208 -26.83 4.35 -19.39
C SER A 208 -26.84 5.59 -18.51
#